data_1cd0abdc9e6e9e1c2348d91156388ee7
#
_entry.id   1cd0abdc9e6e9e1c2348d91156388ee7
#
_cell.length_a   1.000
_cell.length_b   1.000
_cell.length_c   1.000
_cell.angle_alpha   90.00
_cell.angle_beta   90.00
_cell.angle_gamma   90.00
#
_symmetry.space_group_name_H-M   'P 1'
#
loop_
_entity.id
_entity.type
_entity.pdbx_description
1 polymer ?
#
loop_
_entity_poly.entity_id
_entity_poly.type
_entity_poly.pdbx_seq_one_letter_code
_entity_poly.pdbx_strand_id
1 'polypeptide(L)'
;LFRSGTQFYSYLYVMDSVSGLLTVLLNGESGEAYNISDDASDIMLKDLAAIIADYAGKKVVFEIPDAVESAGYSKATKARLDSSKLNSLGWKAKYDIKTGIVRTMEMLKAIN
;
A
#
# COMPACT_ATOMS: atom_id res chain seq x y z
N LEU A 1 13.67 -7.44 5.14
CA LEU A 1 13.44 -8.52 6.12
C LEU A 1 11.97 -8.83 6.19
N PHE A 2 11.55 -9.76 5.38
CA PHE A 2 10.14 -10.07 5.31
C PHE A 2 9.98 -11.54 5.67
N ARG A 3 9.25 -11.84 6.75
CA ARG A 3 8.68 -13.16 7.01
C ARG A 3 8.29 -13.77 5.66
N SER A 4 7.71 -14.92 5.60
CA SER A 4 7.24 -15.58 4.36
C SER A 4 6.59 -14.66 3.28
N GLY A 5 6.49 -13.33 3.52
CA GLY A 5 5.85 -12.36 2.63
C GLY A 5 4.35 -12.56 2.47
N THR A 6 3.73 -13.34 3.35
CA THR A 6 2.30 -13.73 3.27
C THR A 6 1.35 -12.73 3.95
N GLN A 7 1.89 -11.64 4.52
CA GLN A 7 1.06 -10.58 5.07
C GLN A 7 0.28 -9.91 3.94
N PHE A 8 -1.02 -9.73 4.16
CA PHE A 8 -1.94 -9.13 3.21
C PHE A 8 -2.45 -7.81 3.75
N TYR A 9 -2.11 -6.70 3.09
CA TYR A 9 -2.40 -5.35 3.53
C TYR A 9 -2.99 -4.49 2.42
N SER A 10 -3.70 -3.44 2.84
CA SER A 10 -4.09 -2.36 1.96
C SER A 10 -2.90 -1.43 1.72
N TYR A 11 -2.54 -1.28 0.44
CA TYR A 11 -1.55 -0.30 -0.01
C TYR A 11 -2.25 0.74 -0.88
N LEU A 12 -1.69 1.92 -0.97
CA LEU A 12 -2.25 2.97 -1.80
C LEU A 12 -1.14 3.84 -2.38
N TYR A 13 -1.31 4.23 -3.64
CA TYR A 13 -0.40 5.18 -4.27
C TYR A 13 -0.52 6.56 -3.61
N VAL A 14 0.62 7.20 -3.37
CA VAL A 14 0.68 8.47 -2.60
C VAL A 14 -0.22 9.56 -3.17
N MET A 15 -0.33 9.69 -4.50
CA MET A 15 -1.18 10.72 -5.10
C MET A 15 -2.67 10.46 -4.86
N ASP A 16 -3.08 9.19 -4.81
CA ASP A 16 -4.43 8.82 -4.42
C ASP A 16 -4.68 9.09 -2.94
N SER A 17 -3.69 8.84 -2.07
CA SER A 17 -3.77 9.23 -0.66
C SER A 17 -3.99 10.74 -0.50
N VAL A 18 -3.22 11.55 -1.23
CA VAL A 18 -3.36 13.02 -1.20
C VAL A 18 -4.74 13.45 -1.68
N SER A 19 -5.22 12.89 -2.80
CA SER A 19 -6.56 13.20 -3.31
C SER A 19 -7.67 12.79 -2.34
N GLY A 20 -7.50 11.67 -1.65
CA GLY A 20 -8.41 11.22 -0.58
C GLY A 20 -8.45 12.19 0.59
N LEU A 21 -7.29 12.65 1.07
CA LEU A 21 -7.19 13.65 2.13
C LEU A 21 -7.88 14.95 1.74
N LEU A 22 -7.67 15.44 0.51
CA LEU A 22 -8.34 16.65 0.01
C LEU A 22 -9.85 16.45 -0.09
N THR A 23 -10.32 15.28 -0.50
CA THR A 23 -11.75 14.97 -0.54
C THR A 23 -12.37 15.02 0.85
N VAL A 24 -11.70 14.44 1.85
CA VAL A 24 -12.17 14.49 3.25
C VAL A 24 -12.17 15.94 3.76
N LEU A 25 -11.14 16.71 3.46
CA LEU A 25 -11.05 18.11 3.88
C LEU A 25 -12.21 18.96 3.34
N LEU A 26 -12.60 18.74 2.08
CA LEU A 26 -13.59 19.55 1.39
C LEU A 26 -15.02 19.05 1.59
N ASN A 27 -15.23 17.75 1.71
CA ASN A 27 -16.55 17.12 1.68
C ASN A 27 -16.84 16.23 2.90
N GLY A 28 -15.87 16.03 3.78
CA GLY A 28 -16.05 15.21 4.97
C GLY A 28 -16.91 15.89 6.05
N GLU A 29 -17.56 15.10 6.88
CA GLU A 29 -18.32 15.58 8.01
C GLU A 29 -17.41 15.81 9.22
N SER A 30 -17.65 16.89 9.95
CA SER A 30 -16.88 17.24 11.13
C SER A 30 -17.02 16.18 12.23
N GLY A 31 -15.88 15.75 12.79
CA GLY A 31 -15.82 14.73 13.83
C GLY A 31 -15.84 13.30 13.33
N GLU A 32 -15.94 13.07 12.01
CA GLU A 32 -15.98 11.76 11.42
C GLU A 32 -14.58 11.30 10.95
N ALA A 33 -14.32 9.99 11.06
CA ALA A 33 -13.09 9.36 10.57
C ALA A 33 -13.34 8.64 9.24
N TYR A 34 -12.37 8.72 8.35
CA TYR A 34 -12.40 8.10 7.02
C TYR A 34 -11.13 7.29 6.78
N ASN A 35 -11.29 6.02 6.40
CA ASN A 35 -10.19 5.23 5.87
C ASN A 35 -9.93 5.64 4.41
N ILE A 36 -8.66 5.75 4.05
CA ILE A 36 -8.24 6.01 2.66
C ILE A 36 -7.52 4.76 2.18
N SER A 37 -8.18 3.99 1.34
CA SER A 37 -7.66 2.75 0.77
C SER A 37 -8.32 2.46 -0.57
N ASP A 38 -7.74 1.52 -1.30
CA ASP A 38 -8.30 0.98 -2.55
C ASP A 38 -8.25 -0.55 -2.50
N ASP A 39 -9.40 -1.19 -2.55
CA ASP A 39 -9.51 -2.65 -2.49
C ASP A 39 -8.78 -3.32 -3.66
N ALA A 40 -8.67 -2.66 -4.81
CA ALA A 40 -7.92 -3.16 -5.97
C ALA A 40 -6.40 -3.16 -5.73
N SER A 41 -5.93 -2.45 -4.72
CA SER A 41 -4.52 -2.35 -4.33
C SER A 41 -4.18 -3.18 -3.08
N ASP A 42 -5.11 -3.99 -2.60
CA ASP A 42 -4.84 -4.96 -1.54
C ASP A 42 -3.94 -6.08 -2.08
N ILE A 43 -2.80 -6.30 -1.45
CA ILE A 43 -1.79 -7.21 -2.00
C ILE A 43 -0.98 -7.88 -0.89
N MET A 44 -0.46 -9.08 -1.16
CA MET A 44 0.53 -9.71 -0.29
C MET A 44 1.88 -9.02 -0.42
N LEU A 45 2.60 -8.94 0.67
CA LEU A 45 3.91 -8.30 0.69
C LEU A 45 4.90 -8.95 -0.29
N LYS A 46 4.85 -10.28 -0.46
CA LYS A 46 5.67 -11.01 -1.44
C LYS A 46 5.38 -10.58 -2.89
N ASP A 47 4.10 -10.34 -3.21
CA ASP A 47 3.68 -9.97 -4.56
C ASP A 47 4.04 -8.50 -4.83
N LEU A 48 3.91 -7.63 -3.83
CA LEU A 48 4.41 -6.25 -3.88
C LEU A 48 5.93 -6.22 -4.14
N ALA A 49 6.69 -7.03 -3.40
CA ALA A 49 8.14 -7.15 -3.59
C ALA A 49 8.50 -7.66 -5.00
N ALA A 50 7.72 -8.62 -5.53
CA ALA A 50 7.92 -9.15 -6.88
C ALA A 50 7.72 -8.06 -7.94
N ILE A 51 6.67 -7.22 -7.84
CA ILE A 51 6.44 -6.12 -8.78
C ILE A 51 7.63 -5.15 -8.80
N ILE A 52 8.16 -4.80 -7.63
CA ILE A 52 9.30 -3.89 -7.51
C ILE A 52 10.57 -4.53 -8.11
N ALA A 53 10.81 -5.79 -7.79
CA ALA A 53 11.97 -6.53 -8.27
C ALA A 53 11.95 -6.70 -9.79
N ASP A 54 10.81 -7.06 -10.37
CA ASP A 54 10.62 -7.18 -11.82
C ASP A 54 10.96 -5.87 -12.54
N TYR A 55 10.44 -4.74 -12.03
CA TYR A 55 10.75 -3.44 -12.60
C TYR A 55 12.25 -3.11 -12.51
N ALA A 56 12.90 -3.49 -11.43
CA ALA A 56 14.32 -3.24 -11.20
C ALA A 56 15.25 -4.27 -11.90
N GLY A 57 14.70 -5.30 -12.55
CA GLY A 57 15.49 -6.40 -13.12
C GLY A 57 16.22 -7.22 -12.04
N LYS A 58 15.63 -7.35 -10.87
CA LYS A 58 16.17 -8.04 -9.69
C LYS A 58 15.30 -9.22 -9.31
N LYS A 59 15.82 -10.07 -8.41
CA LYS A 59 15.04 -11.17 -7.81
C LYS A 59 14.78 -10.89 -6.33
N VAL A 60 13.61 -11.26 -5.87
CA VAL A 60 13.28 -11.22 -4.44
C VAL A 60 13.94 -12.39 -3.74
N VAL A 61 14.62 -12.12 -2.64
CA VAL A 61 15.16 -13.13 -1.72
C VAL A 61 14.43 -12.98 -0.40
N PHE A 62 13.90 -14.09 0.11
CA PHE A 62 13.25 -14.14 1.40
C PHE A 62 14.20 -14.76 2.43
N GLU A 63 14.45 -14.02 3.50
CA GLU A 63 15.17 -14.52 4.65
C GLU A 63 14.17 -14.79 5.78
N ILE A 64 14.22 -15.98 6.37
CA ILE A 64 13.38 -16.33 7.50
C ILE A 64 14.10 -15.80 8.75
N PRO A 65 13.49 -14.85 9.50
CA PRO A 65 14.09 -14.30 10.69
C PRO A 65 14.23 -15.39 11.77
N ASP A 66 15.25 -15.26 12.60
CA ASP A 66 15.41 -16.13 13.77
C ASP A 66 14.33 -15.84 14.85
N ALA A 67 14.36 -16.62 15.95
CA ALA A 67 13.35 -16.50 17.00
C ALA A 67 13.37 -15.14 17.73
N VAL A 68 14.55 -14.51 17.82
CA VAL A 68 14.72 -13.21 18.48
C VAL A 68 14.19 -12.07 17.60
N GLU A 69 14.57 -12.08 16.33
CA GLU A 69 14.08 -11.12 15.35
C GLU A 69 12.56 -11.23 15.15
N SER A 70 12.02 -12.45 15.11
CA SER A 70 10.59 -12.68 14.91
C SER A 70 9.72 -12.19 16.08
N ALA A 71 10.26 -12.07 17.29
CA ALA A 71 9.54 -11.55 18.45
C ALA A 71 9.20 -10.04 18.33
N GLY A 72 9.99 -9.28 17.55
CA GLY A 72 9.77 -7.84 17.31
C GLY A 72 8.76 -7.52 16.20
N TYR A 73 8.30 -8.52 15.43
CA TYR A 73 7.39 -8.27 14.30
C TYR A 73 5.92 -8.31 14.71
N SER A 74 5.10 -7.53 13.96
CA SER A 74 3.65 -7.60 14.07
C SER A 74 3.13 -9.01 13.79
N LYS A 75 2.25 -9.50 14.65
CA LYS A 75 1.55 -10.79 14.47
C LYS A 75 0.41 -10.69 13.45
N ALA A 76 0.05 -9.49 13.02
CA ALA A 76 -1.01 -9.30 12.05
C ALA A 76 -0.61 -9.88 10.69
N THR A 77 -1.41 -10.81 10.21
CA THR A 77 -1.22 -11.45 8.89
C THR A 77 -2.12 -10.84 7.83
N LYS A 78 -3.16 -10.13 8.25
CA LYS A 78 -4.14 -9.49 7.38
C LYS A 78 -4.63 -8.20 8.02
N ALA A 79 -4.49 -7.09 7.29
CA ALA A 79 -5.04 -5.79 7.67
C ALA A 79 -5.52 -5.08 6.40
N ARG A 80 -6.82 -5.19 6.15
CA ARG A 80 -7.50 -4.49 5.07
C ARG A 80 -8.30 -3.34 5.64
N LEU A 81 -8.29 -2.21 4.95
CA LEU A 81 -9.09 -1.04 5.27
C LEU A 81 -10.31 -0.99 4.37
N ASP A 82 -11.44 -0.66 4.95
CA ASP A 82 -12.68 -0.38 4.23
C ASP A 82 -12.80 1.12 3.98
N SER A 83 -12.78 1.53 2.72
CA SER A 83 -12.90 2.93 2.28
C SER A 83 -14.30 3.30 1.80
N SER A 84 -15.31 2.45 2.00
CA SER A 84 -16.68 2.68 1.51
C SER A 84 -17.24 4.04 1.93
N LYS A 85 -16.94 4.48 3.15
CA LYS A 85 -17.38 5.79 3.68
C LYS A 85 -16.74 6.95 2.89
N LEU A 86 -15.45 6.87 2.53
CA LEU A 86 -14.80 7.86 1.68
C LEU A 86 -15.34 7.81 0.24
N ASN A 87 -15.59 6.60 -0.27
CA ASN A 87 -16.17 6.41 -1.59
C ASN A 87 -17.56 7.05 -1.71
N SER A 88 -18.35 7.06 -0.63
CA SER A 88 -19.65 7.73 -0.60
C SER A 88 -19.56 9.25 -0.77
N LEU A 89 -18.40 9.86 -0.50
CA LEU A 89 -18.11 11.27 -0.80
C LEU A 89 -17.71 11.52 -2.26
N GLY A 90 -17.75 10.49 -3.12
CA GLY A 90 -17.38 10.57 -4.52
C GLY A 90 -15.90 10.34 -4.83
N TRP A 91 -15.08 10.00 -3.83
CA TRP A 91 -13.67 9.67 -4.05
C TRP A 91 -13.50 8.25 -4.56
N LYS A 92 -12.52 8.07 -5.46
CA LYS A 92 -12.05 6.78 -5.93
C LYS A 92 -10.58 6.88 -6.30
N ALA A 93 -9.79 5.85 -5.95
CA ALA A 93 -8.42 5.74 -6.40
C ALA A 93 -8.33 5.68 -7.93
N LYS A 94 -7.32 6.32 -8.50
CA LYS A 94 -7.08 6.39 -9.95
C LYS A 94 -6.00 5.42 -10.43
N TYR A 95 -5.12 5.01 -9.52
CA TYR A 95 -3.95 4.20 -9.85
C TYR A 95 -3.98 2.89 -9.08
N ASP A 96 -3.89 1.78 -9.79
CA ASP A 96 -3.62 0.50 -9.15
C ASP A 96 -2.20 0.45 -8.58
N ILE A 97 -1.94 -0.53 -7.71
CA ILE A 97 -0.66 -0.64 -7.02
C ILE A 97 0.52 -0.80 -7.98
N LYS A 98 0.36 -1.55 -9.07
CA LYS A 98 1.42 -1.75 -10.07
C LYS A 98 1.79 -0.46 -10.77
N THR A 99 0.80 0.27 -11.26
CA THR A 99 0.98 1.59 -11.90
C THR A 99 1.62 2.57 -10.92
N GLY A 100 1.15 2.62 -9.67
CA GLY A 100 1.71 3.48 -8.64
C GLY A 100 3.19 3.19 -8.36
N ILE A 101 3.59 1.92 -8.28
CA ILE A 101 4.98 1.50 -8.09
C ILE A 101 5.84 1.93 -9.28
N VAL A 102 5.42 1.63 -10.51
CA VAL A 102 6.18 2.00 -11.71
C VAL A 102 6.42 3.51 -11.75
N ARG A 103 5.38 4.31 -11.55
CA ARG A 103 5.51 5.78 -11.50
C ARG A 103 6.47 6.25 -10.42
N THR A 104 6.40 5.66 -9.23
CA THR A 104 7.33 5.97 -8.13
C THR A 104 8.78 5.67 -8.52
N MET A 105 9.02 4.49 -9.10
CA MET A 105 10.37 4.09 -9.52
C MET A 105 10.92 4.98 -10.64
N GLU A 106 10.08 5.40 -11.59
CA GLU A 106 10.47 6.35 -12.65
C GLU A 106 10.85 7.72 -12.08
N MET A 107 10.04 8.24 -11.14
CA MET A 107 10.35 9.51 -10.46
C MET A 107 11.66 9.43 -9.68
N LEU A 108 11.90 8.34 -8.94
CA LEU A 108 13.14 8.16 -8.19
C LEU A 108 14.37 8.08 -9.11
N LYS A 109 14.24 7.44 -10.27
CA LYS A 109 15.32 7.43 -11.28
C LYS A 109 15.61 8.82 -11.85
N ALA A 110 14.60 9.65 -12.02
CA ALA A 110 14.75 10.99 -12.57
C ALA A 110 15.41 11.98 -11.60
N ILE A 111 15.32 11.70 -10.29
CA ILE A 111 15.92 12.55 -9.23
C ILE A 111 17.38 12.17 -8.96
N ASN A 112 17.76 10.94 -9.23
CA ASN A 112 19.12 10.42 -9.04
C ASN A 112 19.88 10.41 -10.35
#